data_6bef45208d07915388611d939385b993
#
_entry.id   6bef45208d07915388611d939385b993
#
_cell.length_a   1.000
_cell.length_b   1.000
_cell.length_c   1.000
_cell.angle_alpha   90.00
_cell.angle_beta   90.00
_cell.angle_gamma   90.00
#
_symmetry.space_group_name_H-M   'P 1'
#
loop_
_entity.id
_entity.type
_entity.pdbx_description
1 polymer ?
#
loop_
_entity_poly.entity_id
_entity_poly.type
_entity_poly.pdbx_seq_one_letter_code
_entity_poly.pdbx_strand_id
1 'polypeptide(L)'
;SGVTVSSTRVREVVAAGDVAEAAKLLGRPFEVGGVVVMGDQRGRELGFPTANLVLPEGRAVPADGVYAGWLEPSSGPDAGRRLPAAISVGTNPTFDGLERRVETYVIDRDDLELYGVDVTVTFAEHLRGQVKFDGVEPLIAQMTDDVDAARKILA
;
A
#
# COMPACT_ATOMS: atom_id res chain seq x y z
N SER A 1 17.21 -21.73 8.87
CA SER A 1 16.06 -22.59 8.73
C SER A 1 16.23 -23.77 7.78
N GLY A 2 17.13 -23.76 6.87
CA GLY A 2 17.36 -24.85 5.93
C GLY A 2 16.27 -25.09 4.89
N VAL A 3 15.24 -24.27 4.86
CA VAL A 3 14.18 -24.36 3.85
C VAL A 3 14.55 -23.51 2.65
N THR A 4 14.53 -24.12 1.48
CA THR A 4 14.76 -23.40 0.23
C THR A 4 13.52 -22.60 -0.13
N VAL A 5 13.65 -21.29 -0.23
CA VAL A 5 12.55 -20.40 -0.61
C VAL A 5 12.61 -20.21 -2.13
N SER A 6 11.53 -20.59 -2.82
CA SER A 6 11.43 -20.37 -4.27
C SER A 6 10.71 -19.06 -4.56
N SER A 7 11.08 -18.42 -5.67
CA SER A 7 10.39 -17.22 -6.14
C SER A 7 8.91 -17.48 -6.40
N THR A 8 8.58 -18.70 -6.84
CA THR A 8 7.18 -19.11 -7.09
C THR A 8 6.39 -19.08 -5.80
N ARG A 9 6.93 -19.63 -4.71
CA ARG A 9 6.24 -19.66 -3.42
C ARG A 9 6.01 -18.24 -2.90
N VAL A 10 7.01 -17.37 -2.99
CA VAL A 10 6.85 -15.96 -2.56
C VAL A 10 5.76 -15.28 -3.36
N ARG A 11 5.73 -15.45 -4.69
CA ARG A 11 4.69 -14.85 -5.53
C ARG A 11 3.30 -15.36 -5.17
N GLU A 12 3.17 -16.65 -4.85
CA GLU A 12 1.88 -17.23 -4.46
C GLU A 12 1.33 -16.58 -3.18
N VAL A 13 2.15 -16.44 -2.14
CA VAL A 13 1.69 -15.86 -0.89
C VAL A 13 1.43 -14.35 -1.03
N VAL A 14 2.20 -13.64 -1.82
CA VAL A 14 1.96 -12.22 -2.12
C VAL A 14 0.64 -12.06 -2.88
N ALA A 15 0.41 -12.88 -3.89
CA ALA A 15 -0.81 -12.84 -4.67
C ALA A 15 -2.05 -13.19 -3.86
N ALA A 16 -1.88 -13.95 -2.77
CA ALA A 16 -2.96 -14.25 -1.83
C ALA A 16 -3.17 -13.15 -0.78
N GLY A 17 -2.31 -12.12 -0.77
CA GLY A 17 -2.39 -11.04 0.23
C GLY A 17 -1.69 -11.36 1.54
N ASP A 18 -1.01 -12.50 1.63
CA ASP A 18 -0.33 -12.94 2.86
C ASP A 18 1.07 -12.34 2.93
N VAL A 19 1.12 -11.02 3.17
CA VAL A 19 2.38 -10.29 3.21
C VAL A 19 3.21 -10.66 4.45
N ALA A 20 2.58 -11.10 5.52
CA ALA A 20 3.29 -11.56 6.71
C ALA A 20 4.08 -12.85 6.43
N GLU A 21 3.48 -13.82 5.72
CA GLU A 21 4.17 -15.03 5.30
C GLU A 21 5.26 -14.73 4.28
N ALA A 22 4.99 -13.81 3.34
CA ALA A 22 6.00 -13.38 2.38
C ALA A 22 7.23 -12.81 3.09
N ALA A 23 7.03 -12.03 4.15
CA ALA A 23 8.12 -11.47 4.95
C ALA A 23 8.97 -12.58 5.61
N LYS A 24 8.31 -13.62 6.12
CA LYS A 24 9.04 -14.78 6.71
C LYS A 24 9.88 -15.50 5.66
N LEU A 25 9.32 -15.72 4.47
CA LEU A 25 10.02 -16.40 3.39
C LEU A 25 11.19 -15.59 2.85
N LEU A 26 11.03 -14.27 2.76
CA LEU A 26 12.07 -13.37 2.25
C LEU A 26 13.13 -13.00 3.29
N GLY A 27 12.82 -13.15 4.58
CA GLY A 27 13.64 -12.64 5.65
C GLY A 27 13.54 -11.12 5.83
N ARG A 28 12.59 -10.49 5.16
CA ARG A 28 12.34 -9.04 5.21
C ARG A 28 10.92 -8.76 4.74
N PRO A 29 10.32 -7.60 5.11
CA PRO A 29 8.99 -7.24 4.63
C PRO A 29 8.95 -7.11 3.10
N PHE A 30 7.82 -7.48 2.50
CA PHE A 30 7.60 -7.29 1.07
C PHE A 30 7.40 -5.80 0.76
N GLU A 31 8.02 -5.32 -0.31
CA GLU A 31 7.95 -3.92 -0.67
C GLU A 31 7.76 -3.72 -2.17
N VAL A 32 7.15 -2.59 -2.54
CA VAL A 32 7.05 -2.14 -3.92
C VAL A 32 7.60 -0.71 -3.99
N GLY A 33 8.18 -0.36 -5.12
CA GLY A 33 8.73 0.97 -5.34
C GLY A 33 8.21 1.60 -6.61
N GLY A 34 8.23 2.90 -6.67
CA GLY A 34 7.84 3.64 -7.84
C GLY A 34 7.76 5.13 -7.58
N VAL A 35 7.47 5.88 -8.64
CA VAL A 35 7.32 7.32 -8.56
C VAL A 35 5.86 7.65 -8.30
N VAL A 36 5.60 8.53 -7.33
CA VAL A 36 4.24 8.96 -7.01
C VAL A 36 3.66 9.74 -8.17
N VAL A 37 2.48 9.32 -8.62
CA VAL A 37 1.75 9.96 -9.71
C VAL A 37 0.48 10.63 -9.18
N MET A 38 -0.06 11.57 -9.95
CA MET A 38 -1.32 12.18 -9.61
C MET A 38 -2.45 11.16 -9.80
N GLY A 39 -3.22 10.94 -8.76
CA GLY A 39 -4.34 10.02 -8.79
C GLY A 39 -5.66 10.71 -8.60
N ASP A 40 -6.67 9.92 -8.22
CA ASP A 40 -7.96 10.45 -7.82
C ASP A 40 -7.79 11.18 -6.49
N GLN A 41 -8.10 12.46 -6.45
CA GLN A 41 -7.92 13.30 -5.26
C GLN A 41 -9.08 13.18 -4.26
N ARG A 42 -9.96 12.21 -4.44
CA ARG A 42 -11.12 12.04 -3.57
C ARG A 42 -10.73 11.82 -2.12
N GLY A 43 -9.67 11.04 -1.87
CA GLY A 43 -9.18 10.83 -0.51
C GLY A 43 -8.76 12.13 0.16
N ARG A 44 -8.09 13.02 -0.58
CA ARG A 44 -7.68 14.34 -0.08
C ARG A 44 -8.89 15.18 0.31
N GLU A 45 -9.94 15.18 -0.52
CA GLU A 45 -11.17 15.91 -0.23
C GLU A 45 -11.85 15.40 1.03
N LEU A 46 -11.69 14.12 1.35
CA LEU A 46 -12.26 13.48 2.53
C LEU A 46 -11.34 13.54 3.76
N GLY A 47 -10.18 14.17 3.66
CA GLY A 47 -9.22 14.27 4.76
C GLY A 47 -8.18 13.16 4.80
N PHE A 48 -8.09 12.33 3.75
CA PHE A 48 -7.14 11.21 3.67
C PHE A 48 -6.31 11.33 2.38
N PRO A 49 -5.39 12.30 2.30
CA PRO A 49 -4.55 12.44 1.11
C PRO A 49 -3.64 11.22 0.94
N THR A 50 -3.57 10.68 -0.27
CA THR A 50 -2.79 9.48 -0.56
C THR A 50 -1.70 9.73 -1.58
N ALA A 51 -0.59 8.99 -1.44
CA ALA A 51 0.45 8.89 -2.45
C ALA A 51 0.09 7.72 -3.36
N ASN A 52 0.02 7.96 -4.66
CA ASN A 52 -0.44 6.98 -5.63
C ASN A 52 0.71 6.40 -6.45
N LEU A 53 0.82 5.07 -6.46
CA LEU A 53 1.71 4.35 -7.34
C LEU A 53 0.85 3.57 -8.34
N VAL A 54 1.20 3.66 -9.63
CA VAL A 54 0.57 2.86 -10.68
C VAL A 54 1.61 1.86 -11.16
N LEU A 55 1.29 0.57 -11.03
CA LEU A 55 2.21 -0.52 -11.35
C LEU A 55 1.68 -1.28 -12.56
N PRO A 56 2.52 -1.50 -13.58
CA PRO A 56 2.09 -2.25 -14.77
C PRO A 56 1.81 -3.70 -14.44
N GLU A 57 1.01 -4.34 -15.29
CA GLU A 57 0.76 -5.77 -15.22
C GLU A 57 2.09 -6.54 -15.26
N GLY A 58 2.17 -7.61 -14.48
CA GLY A 58 3.37 -8.42 -14.37
C GLY A 58 4.28 -8.06 -13.20
N ARG A 59 4.06 -6.91 -12.56
CA ARG A 59 4.78 -6.57 -11.32
C ARG A 59 4.17 -7.35 -10.16
N ALA A 60 5.02 -7.83 -9.25
CA ALA A 60 4.54 -8.50 -8.04
C ALA A 60 3.95 -7.45 -7.09
N VAL A 61 2.64 -7.56 -6.85
CA VAL A 61 1.90 -6.67 -5.95
C VAL A 61 0.97 -7.54 -5.12
N PRO A 62 0.78 -7.26 -3.82
CA PRO A 62 -0.15 -8.04 -3.00
C PRO A 62 -1.58 -7.98 -3.55
N ALA A 63 -2.41 -8.94 -3.14
CA ALA A 63 -3.82 -8.99 -3.53
C ALA A 63 -4.54 -7.68 -3.21
N ASP A 64 -5.60 -7.38 -3.94
CA ASP A 64 -6.43 -6.21 -3.66
C ASP A 64 -6.91 -6.24 -2.20
N GLY A 65 -6.81 -5.13 -1.52
CA GLY A 65 -7.17 -5.02 -0.12
C GLY A 65 -6.50 -3.84 0.54
N VAL A 66 -6.62 -3.78 1.86
CA VAL A 66 -6.02 -2.72 2.67
C VAL A 66 -5.02 -3.36 3.63
N TYR A 67 -3.88 -2.70 3.77
CA TYR A 67 -2.72 -3.19 4.51
C TYR A 67 -2.18 -2.14 5.45
N ALA A 68 -1.51 -2.59 6.51
CA ALA A 68 -0.67 -1.74 7.34
C ALA A 68 0.76 -1.86 6.84
N GLY A 69 1.51 -0.75 6.86
CA GLY A 69 2.90 -0.76 6.44
C GLY A 69 3.54 0.62 6.55
N TRP A 70 4.53 0.87 5.71
CA TRP A 70 5.30 2.11 5.76
C TRP A 70 5.55 2.65 4.36
N LEU A 71 5.74 3.97 4.30
CA LEU A 71 6.19 4.65 3.08
C LEU A 71 7.51 5.35 3.39
N GLU A 72 8.51 5.15 2.52
CA GLU A 72 9.81 5.76 2.66
C GLU A 72 10.14 6.59 1.41
N PRO A 73 10.14 7.93 1.52
CA PRO A 73 10.56 8.77 0.40
C PRO A 73 12.06 8.68 0.14
N SER A 74 12.48 8.77 -1.12
CA SER A 74 13.89 8.77 -1.50
C SER A 74 14.52 10.15 -1.46
N SER A 75 13.70 11.20 -1.43
CA SER A 75 14.17 12.60 -1.43
C SER A 75 13.22 13.49 -0.66
N GLY A 76 13.62 14.74 -0.44
CA GLY A 76 12.81 15.69 0.30
C GLY A 76 13.07 15.65 1.81
N PRO A 77 12.27 16.40 2.59
CA PRO A 77 12.47 16.52 4.05
C PRO A 77 12.39 15.21 4.83
N ASP A 78 11.61 14.24 4.33
CA ASP A 78 11.42 12.95 4.99
C ASP A 78 12.21 11.82 4.34
N ALA A 79 13.19 12.13 3.51
CA ALA A 79 14.01 11.11 2.82
C ALA A 79 14.63 10.12 3.79
N GLY A 80 14.46 8.83 3.50
CA GLY A 80 15.00 7.74 4.32
C GLY A 80 14.20 7.43 5.58
N ARG A 81 13.11 8.12 5.84
CA ARG A 81 12.24 7.86 6.97
C ARG A 81 11.16 6.85 6.61
N ARG A 82 10.94 5.87 7.47
CA ARG A 82 9.83 4.92 7.32
C ARG A 82 8.62 5.50 8.03
N LEU A 83 7.68 6.00 7.25
CA LEU A 83 6.48 6.67 7.77
C LEU A 83 5.33 5.66 7.88
N PRO A 84 4.73 5.46 9.07
CA PRO A 84 3.61 4.52 9.23
C PRO A 84 2.45 4.89 8.30
N ALA A 85 1.85 3.88 7.68
CA ALA A 85 0.85 4.11 6.65
C ALA A 85 -0.23 3.04 6.59
N ALA A 86 -1.40 3.43 6.10
CA ALA A 86 -2.44 2.52 5.65
C ALA A 86 -2.37 2.48 4.11
N ILE A 87 -2.35 1.29 3.55
CA ILE A 87 -2.09 1.06 2.14
C ILE A 87 -3.28 0.37 1.49
N SER A 88 -3.79 0.93 0.40
CA SER A 88 -4.88 0.34 -0.37
C SER A 88 -4.35 -0.15 -1.71
N VAL A 89 -4.57 -1.43 -2.01
CA VAL A 89 -4.21 -2.02 -3.29
C VAL A 89 -5.48 -2.31 -4.07
N GLY A 90 -5.57 -1.76 -5.27
CA GLY A 90 -6.71 -1.95 -6.16
C GLY A 90 -6.28 -2.31 -7.57
N THR A 91 -7.18 -2.93 -8.31
CA THR A 91 -6.97 -3.30 -9.71
C THR A 91 -7.98 -2.57 -10.57
N ASN A 92 -7.48 -1.89 -11.61
CA ASN A 92 -8.32 -1.20 -12.58
C ASN A 92 -8.08 -1.79 -13.96
N PRO A 93 -9.14 -2.12 -14.73
CA PRO A 93 -8.97 -2.50 -16.12
C PRO A 93 -8.52 -1.29 -16.92
N THR A 94 -7.61 -1.52 -17.87
CA THR A 94 -7.14 -0.51 -18.80
C THR A 94 -7.39 -0.98 -20.23
N PHE A 95 -7.13 -0.12 -21.19
CA PHE A 95 -7.30 -0.47 -22.59
C PHE A 95 -6.40 -1.66 -23.00
N ASP A 96 -5.21 -1.74 -22.43
CA ASP A 96 -4.20 -2.76 -22.79
C ASP A 96 -4.07 -3.90 -21.77
N GLY A 97 -4.94 -3.98 -20.76
CA GLY A 97 -4.86 -5.02 -19.74
C GLY A 97 -5.31 -4.55 -18.37
N LEU A 98 -4.51 -4.84 -17.35
CA LEU A 98 -4.81 -4.47 -15.97
C LEU A 98 -3.73 -3.54 -15.41
N GLU A 99 -4.17 -2.60 -14.60
CA GLU A 99 -3.33 -1.67 -13.88
C GLU A 99 -3.55 -1.88 -12.39
N ARG A 100 -2.47 -2.00 -11.63
CA ARG A 100 -2.55 -2.11 -10.18
C ARG A 100 -2.18 -0.76 -9.57
N ARG A 101 -3.03 -0.29 -8.66
CA ARG A 101 -2.80 0.97 -7.94
C ARG A 101 -2.52 0.70 -6.49
N VAL A 102 -1.47 1.33 -5.98
CA VAL A 102 -1.13 1.32 -4.56
C VAL A 102 -1.29 2.73 -4.04
N GLU A 103 -2.31 2.95 -3.22
CA GLU A 103 -2.61 4.25 -2.64
C GLU A 103 -2.21 4.19 -1.17
N THR A 104 -1.30 5.07 -0.76
CA THR A 104 -0.73 5.04 0.58
C THR A 104 -1.07 6.31 1.34
N TYR A 105 -1.80 6.15 2.44
CA TYR A 105 -2.07 7.24 3.37
C TYR A 105 -1.07 7.18 4.53
N VAL A 106 -0.24 8.22 4.63
CA VAL A 106 0.72 8.33 5.74
C VAL A 106 -0.04 8.84 6.97
N ILE A 107 -0.01 8.04 8.04
CA ILE A 107 -0.79 8.30 9.25
C ILE A 107 -0.35 9.60 9.93
N ASP A 108 -1.35 10.44 10.26
CA ASP A 108 -1.16 11.72 10.95
C ASP A 108 -0.32 12.75 10.18
N ARG A 109 -0.20 12.59 8.87
CA ARG A 109 0.51 13.55 8.02
C ARG A 109 -0.40 14.00 6.88
N ASP A 110 -0.56 15.31 6.73
CA ASP A 110 -1.30 15.93 5.62
C ASP A 110 -0.46 16.96 4.86
N ASP A 111 0.81 17.09 5.25
CA ASP A 111 1.75 18.09 4.76
C ASP A 111 2.71 17.55 3.68
N LEU A 112 2.58 16.27 3.32
CA LEU A 112 3.51 15.64 2.39
C LEU A 112 3.25 16.02 0.95
N GLU A 113 4.31 16.40 0.24
CA GLU A 113 4.28 16.68 -1.19
C GLU A 113 5.16 15.67 -1.90
N LEU A 114 4.57 14.53 -2.25
CA LEU A 114 5.30 13.38 -2.77
C LEU A 114 5.15 13.19 -4.28
N TYR A 115 4.31 14.00 -4.96
CA TYR A 115 4.15 13.88 -6.41
C TYR A 115 5.51 14.00 -7.10
N GLY A 116 5.81 13.03 -7.97
CA GLY A 116 7.07 12.97 -8.68
C GLY A 116 8.25 12.41 -7.88
N VAL A 117 8.03 12.08 -6.60
CA VAL A 117 9.08 11.53 -5.73
C VAL A 117 9.06 10.00 -5.82
N ASP A 118 10.24 9.40 -5.91
CA ASP A 118 10.40 7.94 -5.84
C ASP A 118 10.24 7.51 -4.38
N VAL A 119 9.37 6.53 -4.14
CA VAL A 119 9.09 6.04 -2.79
C VAL A 119 9.14 4.52 -2.77
N THR A 120 9.38 3.97 -1.57
CA THR A 120 9.27 2.55 -1.29
C THR A 120 8.11 2.35 -0.32
N VAL A 121 7.17 1.47 -0.69
CA VAL A 121 6.04 1.09 0.17
C VAL A 121 6.29 -0.31 0.68
N THR A 122 6.33 -0.45 1.99
CA THR A 122 6.63 -1.71 2.67
C THR A 122 5.36 -2.22 3.35
N PHE A 123 5.01 -3.49 3.12
CA PHE A 123 3.79 -4.10 3.63
C PHE A 123 4.09 -4.90 4.89
N ALA A 124 3.39 -4.62 5.99
CA ALA A 124 3.54 -5.34 7.25
C ALA A 124 2.47 -6.39 7.44
N GLU A 125 1.19 -6.03 7.26
CA GLU A 125 0.08 -6.93 7.54
C GLU A 125 -1.16 -6.58 6.70
N HIS A 126 -1.90 -7.60 6.29
CA HIS A 126 -3.18 -7.47 5.59
C HIS A 126 -4.29 -7.16 6.60
N LEU A 127 -5.02 -6.09 6.38
CA LEU A 127 -6.12 -5.67 7.27
C LEU A 127 -7.47 -6.22 6.82
N ARG A 128 -7.79 -6.09 5.53
CA ARG A 128 -9.07 -6.52 4.97
C ARG A 128 -9.04 -6.49 3.45
N GLY A 129 -10.03 -7.14 2.82
CA GLY A 129 -10.24 -7.03 1.38
C GLY A 129 -10.89 -5.70 1.00
N GLN A 130 -11.03 -5.44 -0.29
CA GLN A 130 -11.72 -4.26 -0.80
C GLN A 130 -13.23 -4.42 -0.65
N VAL A 131 -13.91 -3.32 -0.33
CA VAL A 131 -15.35 -3.29 -0.14
C VAL A 131 -15.89 -2.05 -0.87
N LYS A 132 -17.08 -2.19 -1.48
CA LYS A 132 -17.81 -1.06 -2.06
C LYS A 132 -18.61 -0.36 -0.97
N PHE A 133 -18.67 0.96 -1.05
CA PHE A 133 -19.39 1.78 -0.08
C PHE A 133 -20.56 2.49 -0.72
N ASP A 134 -21.71 2.53 -0.01
CA ASP A 134 -22.92 3.20 -0.45
C ASP A 134 -22.94 4.66 -0.02
N GLY A 135 -21.86 5.36 -0.16
CA GLY A 135 -21.76 6.78 0.13
C GLY A 135 -20.50 7.18 0.84
N VAL A 136 -20.38 8.46 1.13
CA VAL A 136 -19.20 9.06 1.73
C VAL A 136 -19.03 8.70 3.20
N GLU A 137 -20.12 8.71 3.96
CA GLU A 137 -20.04 8.45 5.40
C GLU A 137 -19.53 7.05 5.74
N PRO A 138 -20.05 5.95 5.13
CA PRO A 138 -19.48 4.63 5.36
C PRO A 138 -18.02 4.52 4.91
N LEU A 139 -17.66 5.19 3.83
CA LEU A 139 -16.29 5.20 3.34
C LEU A 139 -15.34 5.85 4.36
N ILE A 140 -15.69 7.02 4.89
CA ILE A 140 -14.89 7.72 5.89
C ILE A 140 -14.76 6.88 7.15
N ALA A 141 -15.86 6.27 7.61
CA ALA A 141 -15.85 5.44 8.81
C ALA A 141 -14.88 4.26 8.65
N GLN A 142 -14.89 3.60 7.50
CA GLN A 142 -14.00 2.48 7.24
C GLN A 142 -12.55 2.93 7.11
N MET A 143 -12.28 4.05 6.46
CA MET A 143 -10.92 4.59 6.35
C MET A 143 -10.37 4.95 7.72
N THR A 144 -11.19 5.50 8.60
CA THR A 144 -10.80 5.82 9.97
C THR A 144 -10.45 4.54 10.74
N ASP A 145 -11.26 3.50 10.61
CA ASP A 145 -10.99 2.21 11.24
C ASP A 145 -9.70 1.58 10.73
N ASP A 146 -9.46 1.67 9.41
CA ASP A 146 -8.24 1.14 8.79
C ASP A 146 -6.99 1.85 9.33
N VAL A 147 -7.05 3.17 9.45
CA VAL A 147 -5.94 3.96 10.00
C VAL A 147 -5.67 3.60 11.46
N ASP A 148 -6.73 3.44 12.25
CA ASP A 148 -6.59 3.05 13.65
C ASP A 148 -6.00 1.66 13.80
N ALA A 149 -6.43 0.71 12.97
CA ALA A 149 -5.89 -0.65 12.97
C ALA A 149 -4.40 -0.64 12.58
N ALA A 150 -4.04 0.10 11.54
CA ALA A 150 -2.66 0.22 11.11
C ALA A 150 -1.80 0.86 12.20
N ARG A 151 -2.30 1.92 12.83
CA ARG A 151 -1.58 2.60 13.92
C ARG A 151 -1.24 1.65 15.06
N LYS A 152 -2.16 0.78 15.44
CA LYS A 152 -1.94 -0.22 16.51
C LYS A 152 -0.90 -1.26 16.11
N ILE A 153 -0.96 -1.74 14.87
CA ILE A 153 -0.04 -2.77 14.36
C ILE A 153 1.38 -2.22 14.26
N LEU A 154 1.52 -0.97 13.83
CA LEU A 154 2.82 -0.36 13.56
C LEU A 154 3.44 0.34 14.77
N ALA A 155 2.71 0.42 15.86
CA ALA A 155 3.19 1.06 17.08
C ALA A 155 4.36 0.31 17.73
#